data_689b955d674b13dd1af1b24f7f00746c
#
_entry.id   689b955d674b13dd1af1b24f7f00746c
#
_cell.length_a   1.000
_cell.length_b   1.000
_cell.length_c   1.000
_cell.angle_alpha   90.00
_cell.angle_beta   90.00
_cell.angle_gamma   90.00
#
_symmetry.space_group_name_H-M   'P 1'
#
loop_
_entity.id
_entity.type
_entity.pdbx_description
1 polymer ?
#
loop_
_entity_poly.entity_id
_entity_poly.type
_entity_poly.pdbx_seq_one_letter_code
_entity_poly.pdbx_strand_id
1 'polypeptide(L)'
;MHKQKAATIASWTVAACTLSTAVAIARPSDGPQTLSGTAALCEEAMVNPVSGHAECVRPFGAPVDAPPPRPSVVKLAVFDFELEDATPAATLIGQTTSTEAAMEKVSSEARQMLTESGRYILIDQARTDTDPVRAKALRNCQGCEAGIALRAWADQALLGVVRRINQTDYYVVIKITDARTGKVLDQQAANFAGGPDGWASGVRMLLKHQVLAPTDGS
;
A
#
# COMPACT_ATOMS: atom_id res chain seq x y z
N MET A 1 -16.23 -54.75 7.76
CA MET A 1 -15.98 -54.75 6.32
C MET A 1 -15.28 -53.47 5.92
N HIS A 2 -13.93 -53.50 5.87
CA HIS A 2 -13.11 -52.37 5.49
C HIS A 2 -12.87 -52.39 3.98
N LYS A 3 -13.24 -51.29 3.30
CA LYS A 3 -12.83 -51.06 1.91
C LYS A 3 -11.72 -50.02 1.89
N GLN A 4 -10.50 -50.44 1.69
CA GLN A 4 -9.36 -49.62 1.34
C GLN A 4 -9.53 -49.16 -0.10
N LYS A 5 -9.42 -47.82 -0.34
CA LYS A 5 -9.27 -47.26 -1.68
C LYS A 5 -7.80 -46.94 -1.90
N ALA A 6 -7.25 -47.55 -2.93
CA ALA A 6 -5.89 -47.37 -3.40
C ALA A 6 -5.68 -45.96 -3.98
N ALA A 7 -4.59 -45.30 -3.59
CA ALA A 7 -4.15 -44.04 -4.15
C ALA A 7 -3.24 -44.33 -5.36
N THR A 8 -3.61 -43.79 -6.51
CA THR A 8 -2.84 -43.86 -7.75
C THR A 8 -1.80 -42.71 -7.74
N ILE A 9 -0.52 -43.10 -7.75
CA ILE A 9 0.61 -42.15 -7.84
C ILE A 9 0.81 -41.80 -9.30
N ALA A 10 0.57 -40.54 -9.68
CA ALA A 10 0.90 -40.02 -11.00
C ALA A 10 2.39 -39.67 -11.05
N SER A 11 3.11 -40.39 -11.92
CA SER A 11 4.53 -40.20 -12.21
C SER A 11 4.70 -38.95 -13.10
N TRP A 12 5.41 -37.93 -12.61
CA TRP A 12 5.76 -36.73 -13.38
C TRP A 12 7.14 -36.95 -14.01
N THR A 13 7.17 -37.12 -15.32
CA THR A 13 8.39 -37.17 -16.13
C THR A 13 8.95 -35.74 -16.26
N VAL A 14 10.15 -35.55 -15.72
CA VAL A 14 10.93 -34.32 -15.88
C VAL A 14 11.61 -34.34 -17.25
N ALA A 15 11.18 -33.46 -18.16
CA ALA A 15 11.87 -33.23 -19.41
C ALA A 15 13.05 -32.28 -19.16
N ALA A 16 14.26 -32.80 -19.31
CA ALA A 16 15.49 -32.04 -19.26
C ALA A 16 15.64 -31.24 -20.56
N CYS A 17 15.50 -29.89 -20.48
CA CYS A 17 15.79 -28.98 -21.58
C CYS A 17 17.27 -28.58 -21.51
N THR A 18 18.10 -29.11 -22.41
CA THR A 18 19.52 -28.74 -22.56
C THR A 18 19.61 -27.39 -23.27
N LEU A 19 19.97 -26.36 -22.53
CA LEU A 19 20.32 -25.05 -23.10
C LEU A 19 21.76 -25.09 -23.64
N SER A 20 21.87 -25.07 -24.98
CA SER A 20 23.13 -24.78 -25.68
C SER A 20 23.44 -23.28 -25.55
N THR A 21 24.46 -22.95 -24.78
CA THR A 21 25.03 -21.60 -24.72
C THR A 21 25.91 -21.33 -25.95
N ALA A 22 25.37 -20.64 -26.95
CA ALA A 22 26.18 -20.03 -28.00
C ALA A 22 26.72 -18.68 -27.46
N VAL A 23 27.99 -18.63 -27.12
CA VAL A 23 28.72 -17.39 -26.82
C VAL A 23 28.96 -16.66 -28.12
N ALA A 24 28.15 -15.67 -28.44
CA ALA A 24 28.40 -14.72 -29.50
C ALA A 24 29.34 -13.64 -28.99
N ILE A 25 30.61 -13.69 -29.40
CA ILE A 25 31.59 -12.60 -29.21
C ILE A 25 31.19 -11.48 -30.14
N ALA A 26 30.50 -10.46 -29.65
CA ALA A 26 30.25 -9.23 -30.42
C ALA A 26 31.54 -8.42 -30.47
N ARG A 27 32.02 -8.18 -31.72
CA ARG A 27 33.10 -7.21 -32.00
C ARG A 27 32.56 -5.79 -31.76
N PRO A 28 33.35 -4.87 -31.20
CA PRO A 28 32.99 -3.48 -31.13
C PRO A 28 33.05 -2.90 -32.54
N SER A 29 31.94 -2.51 -33.12
CA SER A 29 31.87 -1.69 -34.31
C SER A 29 31.93 -0.22 -33.90
N ASP A 30 33.14 0.35 -34.00
CA ASP A 30 33.33 1.80 -33.94
C ASP A 30 32.65 2.43 -35.17
N GLY A 31 31.44 2.90 -34.99
CA GLY A 31 30.77 3.80 -35.92
C GLY A 31 30.04 4.87 -35.11
N PRO A 32 30.09 6.15 -35.54
CA PRO A 32 29.36 7.19 -34.83
C PRO A 32 27.85 6.90 -34.91
N GLN A 33 27.25 6.50 -33.79
CA GLN A 33 25.81 6.36 -33.69
C GLN A 33 25.20 7.77 -33.71
N THR A 34 24.65 8.17 -34.85
CA THR A 34 23.79 9.34 -34.94
C THR A 34 22.52 9.08 -34.13
N LEU A 35 22.45 9.67 -32.93
CA LEU A 35 21.24 9.74 -32.12
C LEU A 35 20.24 10.64 -32.88
N SER A 36 19.34 10.01 -33.62
CA SER A 36 18.22 10.68 -34.28
C SER A 36 17.09 10.85 -33.28
N GLY A 37 17.02 12.02 -32.72
CA GLY A 37 15.98 12.45 -31.79
C GLY A 37 16.51 13.66 -31.05
N THR A 38 15.83 14.80 -31.16
CA THR A 38 16.19 16.10 -30.58
C THR A 38 17.08 15.95 -29.37
N ALA A 39 18.39 16.03 -29.57
CA ALA A 39 19.37 16.01 -28.50
C ALA A 39 19.20 17.32 -27.70
N ALA A 40 18.35 17.31 -26.72
CA ALA A 40 18.42 18.29 -25.64
C ALA A 40 19.84 18.17 -25.09
N LEU A 41 20.62 19.25 -25.22
CA LEU A 41 21.96 19.29 -24.66
C LEU A 41 21.86 18.98 -23.18
N CYS A 42 22.47 17.91 -22.75
CA CYS A 42 22.47 17.46 -21.37
C CYS A 42 23.78 17.86 -20.74
N GLU A 43 23.74 18.63 -19.67
CA GLU A 43 24.91 19.07 -18.91
C GLU A 43 25.46 17.95 -18.03
N GLU A 44 24.58 17.10 -17.53
CA GLU A 44 24.94 15.98 -16.67
C GLU A 44 24.06 14.77 -17.00
N ALA A 45 24.68 13.68 -17.42
CA ALA A 45 24.02 12.42 -17.72
C ALA A 45 24.51 11.34 -16.75
N MET A 46 23.58 10.60 -16.14
CA MET A 46 23.90 9.40 -15.35
C MET A 46 23.46 8.14 -16.08
N VAL A 47 24.31 7.11 -16.03
CA VAL A 47 23.97 5.80 -16.57
C VAL A 47 23.19 5.03 -15.53
N ASN A 48 21.95 4.66 -15.87
CA ASN A 48 21.13 3.82 -15.01
C ASN A 48 21.79 2.43 -14.88
N PRO A 49 22.17 1.99 -13.68
CA PRO A 49 22.92 0.74 -13.49
C PRO A 49 22.08 -0.51 -13.79
N VAL A 50 20.77 -0.39 -13.91
CA VAL A 50 19.85 -1.51 -14.19
C VAL A 50 19.57 -1.65 -15.68
N SER A 51 19.34 -0.53 -16.39
CA SER A 51 19.00 -0.53 -17.83
C SER A 51 20.18 -0.30 -18.75
N GLY A 52 21.31 0.21 -18.23
CA GLY A 52 22.48 0.60 -19.00
C GLY A 52 22.28 1.83 -19.90
N HIS A 53 21.11 2.48 -19.83
CA HIS A 53 20.82 3.68 -20.61
C HIS A 53 21.27 4.94 -19.87
N ALA A 54 21.80 5.90 -20.65
CA ALA A 54 22.13 7.23 -20.14
C ALA A 54 20.85 8.06 -20.02
N GLU A 55 20.53 8.50 -18.83
CA GLU A 55 19.43 9.42 -18.54
C GLU A 55 19.98 10.82 -18.27
N CYS A 56 19.35 11.83 -18.87
CA CYS A 56 19.74 13.22 -18.66
C CYS A 56 19.23 13.69 -17.29
N VAL A 57 20.15 13.93 -16.36
CA VAL A 57 19.82 14.42 -15.00
C VAL A 57 19.66 15.93 -15.02
N ARG A 58 20.42 16.65 -15.86
CA ARG A 58 20.31 18.09 -15.99
C ARG A 58 20.33 18.52 -17.45
N PRO A 59 19.21 18.96 -18.05
CA PRO A 59 19.21 19.53 -19.37
C PRO A 59 19.96 20.87 -19.39
N PHE A 60 20.73 21.11 -20.42
CA PHE A 60 21.51 22.33 -20.60
C PHE A 60 20.58 23.56 -20.63
N GLY A 61 20.84 24.55 -19.76
CA GLY A 61 20.03 25.76 -19.67
C GLY A 61 18.78 25.62 -18.79
N ALA A 62 18.62 24.54 -18.02
CA ALA A 62 17.60 24.50 -16.99
C ALA A 62 17.89 25.62 -15.96
N PRO A 63 16.90 26.46 -15.59
CA PRO A 63 17.09 27.47 -14.56
C PRO A 63 17.57 26.79 -13.26
N VAL A 64 18.67 27.29 -12.70
CA VAL A 64 19.27 26.76 -11.45
C VAL A 64 18.31 26.87 -10.27
N ASP A 65 17.30 27.73 -10.40
CA ASP A 65 16.28 28.04 -9.42
C ASP A 65 14.90 27.46 -9.77
N ALA A 66 14.81 26.40 -10.60
CA ALA A 66 13.54 25.73 -10.80
C ALA A 66 13.07 25.21 -9.42
N PRO A 67 11.91 25.66 -8.90
CA PRO A 67 11.42 25.18 -7.63
C PRO A 67 11.31 23.64 -7.73
N PRO A 68 11.67 22.91 -6.66
CA PRO A 68 11.56 21.46 -6.67
C PRO A 68 10.16 21.06 -7.13
N PRO A 69 10.02 20.00 -7.92
CA PRO A 69 8.72 19.55 -8.39
C PRO A 69 7.82 19.41 -7.17
N ARG A 70 6.67 20.12 -7.20
CA ARG A 70 5.70 20.02 -6.10
C ARG A 70 5.36 18.55 -5.95
N PRO A 71 5.41 18.00 -4.73
CA PRO A 71 5.02 16.63 -4.51
C PRO A 71 3.62 16.45 -5.09
N SER A 72 3.47 15.49 -5.99
CA SER A 72 2.18 15.16 -6.58
C SER A 72 1.27 14.74 -5.42
N VAL A 73 0.17 15.47 -5.22
CA VAL A 73 -0.78 15.16 -4.14
C VAL A 73 -1.43 13.84 -4.49
N VAL A 74 -1.32 12.86 -3.60
CA VAL A 74 -1.81 11.49 -3.78
C VAL A 74 -3.30 11.42 -3.45
N LYS A 75 -4.10 10.83 -4.32
CA LYS A 75 -5.52 10.55 -4.07
C LYS A 75 -5.64 9.29 -3.24
N LEU A 76 -6.19 9.42 -2.03
CA LEU A 76 -6.29 8.35 -1.06
C LEU A 76 -7.75 7.97 -0.79
N ALA A 77 -8.10 6.72 -0.98
CA ALA A 77 -9.35 6.14 -0.48
C ALA A 77 -9.12 5.69 0.96
N VAL A 78 -9.81 6.33 1.90
CA VAL A 78 -9.74 5.97 3.33
C VAL A 78 -11.00 5.23 3.70
N PHE A 79 -10.87 3.94 3.95
CA PHE A 79 -11.97 3.11 4.42
C PHE A 79 -12.23 3.35 5.90
N ASP A 80 -13.47 3.06 6.34
CA ASP A 80 -13.77 3.05 7.76
C ASP A 80 -12.89 2.03 8.47
N PHE A 81 -12.38 2.41 9.64
CA PHE A 81 -11.64 1.48 10.46
C PHE A 81 -12.53 0.31 10.88
N GLU A 82 -11.99 -0.88 10.83
CA GLU A 82 -12.70 -2.10 11.18
C GLU A 82 -12.29 -2.59 12.56
N LEU A 83 -13.27 -3.05 13.34
CA LEU A 83 -13.01 -3.70 14.61
C LEU A 83 -12.82 -5.20 14.40
N GLU A 84 -11.72 -5.71 14.92
CA GLU A 84 -11.50 -7.13 15.14
C GLU A 84 -11.51 -7.39 16.64
N ASP A 85 -12.55 -8.02 17.12
CA ASP A 85 -12.67 -8.35 18.54
C ASP A 85 -12.20 -9.80 18.80
N ALA A 86 -11.01 -9.92 19.36
CA ALA A 86 -10.41 -11.21 19.69
C ALA A 86 -10.81 -11.71 21.10
N THR A 87 -11.70 -11.00 21.79
CA THR A 87 -12.12 -11.40 23.14
C THR A 87 -13.12 -12.57 23.09
N PRO A 88 -13.12 -13.47 24.07
CA PRO A 88 -14.11 -14.55 24.14
C PRO A 88 -15.57 -14.05 24.20
N ALA A 89 -15.79 -12.83 24.70
CA ALA A 89 -17.11 -12.22 24.79
C ALA A 89 -17.65 -11.72 23.43
N ALA A 90 -16.79 -11.50 22.46
CA ALA A 90 -17.19 -10.97 21.14
C ALA A 90 -18.23 -11.84 20.41
N THR A 91 -18.13 -13.16 20.59
CA THR A 91 -19.06 -14.12 20.00
C THR A 91 -20.42 -14.15 20.69
N LEU A 92 -20.50 -13.69 21.95
CA LEU A 92 -21.71 -13.75 22.77
C LEU A 92 -22.49 -12.44 22.78
N ILE A 93 -21.79 -11.29 22.75
CA ILE A 93 -22.40 -9.97 22.98
C ILE A 93 -22.51 -9.18 21.67
N GLY A 94 -21.68 -9.50 20.67
CA GLY A 94 -21.58 -8.71 19.44
C GLY A 94 -20.96 -7.31 19.68
N GLN A 95 -21.08 -6.43 18.69
CA GLN A 95 -20.67 -5.04 18.85
C GLN A 95 -21.74 -4.25 19.60
N THR A 96 -21.32 -3.48 20.60
CA THR A 96 -22.21 -2.60 21.34
C THR A 96 -22.28 -1.22 20.67
N THR A 97 -23.34 -0.46 20.92
CA THR A 97 -23.50 0.92 20.40
C THR A 97 -22.31 1.82 20.78
N SER A 98 -21.75 1.64 21.97
CA SER A 98 -20.55 2.39 22.40
C SER A 98 -19.32 2.04 21.59
N THR A 99 -19.17 0.79 21.18
CA THR A 99 -18.08 0.32 20.32
C THR A 99 -18.22 0.87 18.89
N GLU A 100 -19.44 0.89 18.38
CA GLU A 100 -19.71 1.47 17.04
C GLU A 100 -19.40 2.96 17.00
N ALA A 101 -19.86 3.72 17.99
CA ALA A 101 -19.56 5.14 18.11
C ALA A 101 -18.04 5.41 18.25
N ALA A 102 -17.32 4.56 18.99
CA ALA A 102 -15.88 4.65 19.11
C ALA A 102 -15.18 4.41 17.74
N MET A 103 -15.62 3.44 16.96
CA MET A 103 -15.08 3.15 15.63
C MET A 103 -15.36 4.26 14.61
N GLU A 104 -16.54 4.87 14.68
CA GLU A 104 -16.89 6.04 13.86
C GLU A 104 -15.97 7.22 14.18
N LYS A 105 -15.74 7.48 15.48
CA LYS A 105 -14.80 8.51 15.94
C LYS A 105 -13.37 8.23 15.44
N VAL A 106 -12.90 7.00 15.52
CA VAL A 106 -11.59 6.57 14.98
C VAL A 106 -11.48 6.91 13.50
N SER A 107 -12.47 6.52 12.71
CA SER A 107 -12.50 6.72 11.26
C SER A 107 -12.54 8.20 10.90
N SER A 108 -13.38 8.99 11.60
CA SER A 108 -13.49 10.42 11.42
C SER A 108 -12.18 11.15 11.73
N GLU A 109 -11.55 10.82 12.84
CA GLU A 109 -10.29 11.42 13.26
C GLU A 109 -9.15 11.10 12.28
N ALA A 110 -9.07 9.85 11.82
CA ALA A 110 -8.07 9.45 10.83
C ALA A 110 -8.21 10.26 9.54
N ARG A 111 -9.43 10.44 9.02
CA ARG A 111 -9.69 11.25 7.83
C ARG A 111 -9.30 12.71 8.03
N GLN A 112 -9.67 13.27 9.18
CA GLN A 112 -9.32 14.66 9.51
C GLN A 112 -7.80 14.84 9.47
N MET A 113 -7.04 14.02 10.16
CA MET A 113 -5.57 14.10 10.21
C MET A 113 -4.93 13.95 8.83
N LEU A 114 -5.41 13.00 8.03
CA LEU A 114 -4.89 12.78 6.68
C LEU A 114 -5.16 13.98 5.77
N THR A 115 -6.35 14.60 5.89
CA THR A 115 -6.70 15.84 5.17
C THR A 115 -5.82 17.00 5.61
N GLU A 116 -5.69 17.21 6.92
CA GLU A 116 -4.89 18.31 7.50
C GLU A 116 -3.39 18.17 7.20
N SER A 117 -2.91 16.96 6.94
CA SER A 117 -1.51 16.73 6.58
C SER A 117 -1.08 17.38 5.26
N GLY A 118 -2.04 17.69 4.37
CA GLY A 118 -1.78 18.21 3.04
C GLY A 118 -1.10 17.24 2.07
N ARG A 119 -0.79 16.01 2.51
CA ARG A 119 -0.14 14.98 1.67
C ARG A 119 -1.12 14.25 0.77
N TYR A 120 -2.40 14.23 1.13
CA TYR A 120 -3.42 13.45 0.47
C TYR A 120 -4.64 14.28 0.09
N ILE A 121 -5.26 13.94 -1.04
CA ILE A 121 -6.62 14.31 -1.37
C ILE A 121 -7.49 13.08 -1.10
N LEU A 122 -8.42 13.19 -0.15
CA LEU A 122 -9.29 12.05 0.16
C LEU A 122 -10.37 11.90 -0.90
N ILE A 123 -10.63 10.66 -1.29
CA ILE A 123 -11.73 10.30 -2.19
C ILE A 123 -13.03 10.24 -1.39
N ASP A 124 -14.11 10.72 -2.00
CA ASP A 124 -15.46 10.62 -1.43
C ASP A 124 -15.82 9.15 -1.14
N GLN A 125 -16.27 8.88 0.09
CA GLN A 125 -16.67 7.55 0.54
C GLN A 125 -17.79 6.94 -0.29
N ALA A 126 -18.71 7.74 -0.80
CA ALA A 126 -19.78 7.26 -1.66
C ALA A 126 -19.27 6.52 -2.90
N ARG A 127 -18.06 6.85 -3.35
CA ARG A 127 -17.40 6.16 -4.49
C ARG A 127 -16.81 4.81 -4.13
N THR A 128 -16.61 4.53 -2.86
CA THR A 128 -16.06 3.27 -2.35
C THR A 128 -17.13 2.36 -1.75
N ASP A 129 -18.41 2.77 -1.81
CA ASP A 129 -19.52 2.02 -1.24
C ASP A 129 -19.75 0.70 -1.99
N THR A 130 -19.27 -0.39 -1.42
CA THR A 130 -19.41 -1.75 -1.94
C THR A 130 -19.82 -2.70 -0.82
N ASP A 131 -20.31 -3.90 -1.17
CA ASP A 131 -20.73 -4.87 -0.15
C ASP A 131 -19.64 -5.20 0.87
N PRO A 132 -18.37 -5.45 0.50
CA PRO A 132 -17.30 -5.66 1.48
C PRO A 132 -17.06 -4.46 2.40
N VAL A 133 -17.21 -3.22 1.89
CA VAL A 133 -17.07 -2.00 2.69
C VAL A 133 -18.23 -1.87 3.67
N ARG A 134 -19.48 -2.02 3.19
CA ARG A 134 -20.67 -1.99 4.05
C ARG A 134 -20.66 -3.07 5.13
N ALA A 135 -20.15 -4.26 4.78
CA ALA A 135 -20.02 -5.36 5.74
C ALA A 135 -18.84 -5.19 6.69
N LYS A 136 -18.00 -4.13 6.56
CA LYS A 136 -16.78 -3.93 7.36
C LYS A 136 -15.90 -5.18 7.39
N ALA A 137 -15.70 -5.78 6.22
CA ALA A 137 -15.02 -7.07 6.06
C ALA A 137 -13.78 -6.99 5.17
N LEU A 138 -13.26 -5.79 4.91
CA LEU A 138 -12.09 -5.58 4.04
C LEU A 138 -10.84 -6.28 4.59
N ARG A 139 -10.69 -6.37 5.92
CA ARG A 139 -9.58 -7.08 6.56
C ARG A 139 -9.51 -8.56 6.17
N ASN A 140 -10.64 -9.14 5.73
CA ASN A 140 -10.76 -10.55 5.39
C ASN A 140 -10.60 -10.84 3.89
N CYS A 141 -10.57 -9.82 3.04
CA CYS A 141 -10.62 -10.01 1.59
C CYS A 141 -9.26 -9.92 0.88
N GLN A 142 -8.17 -10.02 1.61
CA GLN A 142 -6.80 -10.17 1.07
C GLN A 142 -6.44 -9.20 -0.08
N GLY A 143 -6.72 -7.90 0.10
CA GLY A 143 -6.30 -6.86 -0.85
C GLY A 143 -7.43 -6.32 -1.75
N CYS A 144 -8.69 -6.64 -1.51
CA CYS A 144 -9.80 -6.07 -2.28
C CYS A 144 -9.91 -4.54 -2.15
N GLU A 145 -9.37 -3.96 -1.07
CA GLU A 145 -9.32 -2.51 -0.86
C GLU A 145 -8.64 -1.79 -2.02
N ALA A 146 -7.57 -2.36 -2.59
CA ALA A 146 -6.87 -1.78 -3.73
C ALA A 146 -7.78 -1.69 -4.98
N GLY A 147 -8.47 -2.77 -5.29
CA GLY A 147 -9.39 -2.82 -6.43
C GLY A 147 -10.60 -1.89 -6.25
N ILE A 148 -11.11 -1.71 -5.03
CA ILE A 148 -12.19 -0.77 -4.73
C ILE A 148 -11.70 0.67 -4.89
N ALA A 149 -10.54 0.99 -4.33
CA ALA A 149 -9.90 2.30 -4.44
C ALA A 149 -9.62 2.67 -5.91
N LEU A 150 -9.10 1.74 -6.70
CA LEU A 150 -8.83 1.96 -8.12
C LEU A 150 -10.11 2.33 -8.90
N ARG A 151 -11.21 1.63 -8.64
CA ARG A 151 -12.52 1.95 -9.26
C ARG A 151 -13.05 3.31 -8.83
N ALA A 152 -12.71 3.76 -7.63
CA ALA A 152 -13.04 5.09 -7.12
C ALA A 152 -12.09 6.20 -7.59
N TRP A 153 -11.12 5.88 -8.47
CA TRP A 153 -10.10 6.79 -8.99
C TRP A 153 -9.11 7.29 -7.93
N ALA A 154 -8.86 6.48 -6.91
CA ALA A 154 -7.78 6.70 -5.95
C ALA A 154 -6.46 6.10 -6.47
N ASP A 155 -5.36 6.70 -6.05
CA ASP A 155 -4.01 6.18 -6.30
C ASP A 155 -3.61 5.16 -5.23
N GLN A 156 -4.12 5.34 -4.01
CA GLN A 156 -3.82 4.50 -2.85
C GLN A 156 -5.09 4.22 -2.03
N ALA A 157 -5.02 3.12 -1.27
CA ALA A 157 -6.05 2.68 -0.34
C ALA A 157 -5.47 2.64 1.08
N LEU A 158 -6.16 3.22 2.06
CA LEU A 158 -5.85 3.07 3.48
C LEU A 158 -6.91 2.21 4.15
N LEU A 159 -6.47 1.10 4.74
CA LEU A 159 -7.27 0.22 5.59
C LEU A 159 -6.71 0.25 7.01
N GLY A 160 -7.54 0.61 7.97
CA GLY A 160 -7.22 0.57 9.39
C GLY A 160 -8.01 -0.52 10.12
N VAL A 161 -7.36 -1.23 11.02
CA VAL A 161 -7.98 -2.24 11.87
C VAL A 161 -7.62 -1.97 13.33
N VAL A 162 -8.64 -1.92 14.18
CA VAL A 162 -8.48 -1.93 15.63
C VAL A 162 -8.79 -3.34 16.11
N ARG A 163 -7.78 -4.03 16.63
CA ARG A 163 -7.95 -5.36 17.23
C ARG A 163 -8.02 -5.24 18.75
N ARG A 164 -9.17 -5.53 19.32
CA ARG A 164 -9.31 -5.63 20.79
C ARG A 164 -8.73 -6.96 21.25
N ILE A 165 -7.72 -6.88 22.14
CA ILE A 165 -7.09 -8.06 22.72
C ILE A 165 -7.83 -8.46 24.00
N ASN A 166 -8.14 -7.46 24.84
CA ASN A 166 -8.92 -7.61 26.07
C ASN A 166 -9.64 -6.28 26.39
N GLN A 167 -10.08 -6.07 27.62
CA GLN A 167 -10.82 -4.85 28.01
C GLN A 167 -9.92 -3.61 28.09
N THR A 168 -8.63 -3.79 28.31
CA THR A 168 -7.66 -2.71 28.55
C THR A 168 -6.58 -2.59 27.52
N ASP A 169 -6.50 -3.54 26.57
CA ASP A 169 -5.44 -3.56 25.57
C ASP A 169 -5.98 -3.77 24.18
N TYR A 170 -5.44 -3.02 23.23
CA TYR A 170 -5.77 -3.11 21.82
C TYR A 170 -4.54 -2.92 20.94
N TYR A 171 -4.65 -3.41 19.72
CA TYR A 171 -3.63 -3.33 18.70
C TYR A 171 -4.21 -2.61 17.48
N VAL A 172 -3.49 -1.63 16.97
CA VAL A 172 -3.90 -0.89 15.77
C VAL A 172 -2.97 -1.27 14.63
N VAL A 173 -3.55 -1.57 13.48
CA VAL A 173 -2.83 -1.75 12.21
C VAL A 173 -3.36 -0.72 11.23
N ILE A 174 -2.47 -0.02 10.55
CA ILE A 174 -2.78 0.85 9.41
C ILE A 174 -1.96 0.36 8.23
N LYS A 175 -2.62 0.06 7.13
CA LYS A 175 -2.01 -0.42 5.90
C LYS A 175 -2.36 0.53 4.75
N ILE A 176 -1.35 0.97 4.01
CA ILE A 176 -1.50 1.73 2.76
C ILE A 176 -1.08 0.85 1.60
N THR A 177 -1.96 0.71 0.63
CA THR A 177 -1.78 -0.16 -0.53
C THR A 177 -1.87 0.67 -1.81
N ASP A 178 -0.99 0.43 -2.77
CA ASP A 178 -1.10 1.00 -4.11
C ASP A 178 -2.35 0.43 -4.82
N ALA A 179 -3.23 1.31 -5.26
CA ALA A 179 -4.52 0.91 -5.82
C ALA A 179 -4.40 0.16 -7.14
N ARG A 180 -3.35 0.42 -7.92
CA ARG A 180 -3.14 -0.16 -9.25
C ARG A 180 -2.50 -1.54 -9.16
N THR A 181 -1.49 -1.69 -8.31
CA THR A 181 -0.66 -2.90 -8.24
C THR A 181 -1.07 -3.84 -7.11
N GLY A 182 -1.83 -3.36 -6.13
CA GLY A 182 -2.14 -4.10 -4.90
C GLY A 182 -0.95 -4.25 -3.94
N LYS A 183 0.19 -3.62 -4.25
CA LYS A 183 1.38 -3.68 -3.41
C LYS A 183 1.18 -2.86 -2.14
N VAL A 184 1.53 -3.42 -1.00
CA VAL A 184 1.59 -2.68 0.28
C VAL A 184 2.76 -1.69 0.19
N LEU A 185 2.45 -0.40 0.32
CA LEU A 185 3.42 0.70 0.30
C LEU A 185 3.92 1.00 1.70
N ASP A 186 3.03 0.95 2.68
CA ASP A 186 3.34 1.19 4.08
C ASP A 186 2.41 0.36 4.97
N GLN A 187 2.94 -0.17 6.06
CA GLN A 187 2.17 -0.86 7.07
C GLN A 187 2.76 -0.59 8.44
N GLN A 188 1.98 0.06 9.28
CA GLN A 188 2.36 0.42 10.63
C GLN A 188 1.44 -0.25 11.63
N ALA A 189 2.00 -0.59 12.78
CA ALA A 189 1.25 -1.28 13.81
C ALA A 189 1.81 -1.01 15.22
N ALA A 190 0.92 -0.86 16.20
CA ALA A 190 1.33 -0.66 17.58
C ALA A 190 0.28 -1.16 18.58
N ASN A 191 0.76 -1.54 19.76
CA ASN A 191 -0.08 -1.86 20.91
C ASN A 191 -0.33 -0.60 21.74
N PHE A 192 -1.56 -0.48 22.25
CA PHE A 192 -1.97 0.61 23.14
C PHE A 192 -2.78 0.07 24.30
N ALA A 193 -2.68 0.76 25.44
CA ALA A 193 -3.54 0.51 26.58
C ALA A 193 -4.79 1.41 26.51
N GLY A 194 -5.93 0.89 26.93
CA GLY A 194 -7.20 1.61 27.00
C GLY A 194 -8.37 0.83 26.39
N GLY A 195 -9.58 1.28 26.75
CA GLY A 195 -10.82 0.78 26.14
C GLY A 195 -11.23 1.58 24.91
N PRO A 196 -12.50 1.43 24.46
CA PRO A 196 -13.03 2.10 23.27
C PRO A 196 -12.81 3.61 23.24
N ASP A 197 -12.87 4.29 24.38
CA ASP A 197 -12.64 5.75 24.47
C ASP A 197 -11.20 6.15 24.11
N GLY A 198 -10.24 5.23 24.25
CA GLY A 198 -8.82 5.45 23.94
C GLY A 198 -8.44 5.17 22.49
N TRP A 199 -9.26 4.47 21.72
CA TRP A 199 -8.89 3.98 20.38
C TRP A 199 -8.53 5.09 19.39
N ALA A 200 -9.31 6.18 19.40
CA ALA A 200 -9.02 7.33 18.55
C ALA A 200 -7.65 7.95 18.86
N SER A 201 -7.28 8.01 20.14
CA SER A 201 -5.97 8.53 20.56
C SER A 201 -4.82 7.63 20.09
N GLY A 202 -4.99 6.31 20.17
CA GLY A 202 -3.99 5.35 19.66
C GLY A 202 -3.80 5.47 18.15
N VAL A 203 -4.89 5.56 17.38
CA VAL A 203 -4.84 5.76 15.92
C VAL A 203 -4.16 7.09 15.58
N ARG A 204 -4.49 8.17 16.31
CA ARG A 204 -3.83 9.47 16.16
C ARG A 204 -2.32 9.39 16.37
N MET A 205 -1.90 8.73 17.43
CA MET A 205 -0.48 8.54 17.73
C MET A 205 0.23 7.77 16.61
N LEU A 206 -0.35 6.68 16.12
CA LEU A 206 0.21 5.88 15.05
C LEU A 206 0.30 6.66 13.73
N LEU A 207 -0.78 7.35 13.35
CA LEU A 207 -0.79 8.21 12.16
C LEU A 207 0.27 9.30 12.24
N LYS A 208 0.30 10.05 13.35
CA LYS A 208 1.21 11.20 13.52
C LYS A 208 2.68 10.78 13.47
N HIS A 209 3.05 9.70 14.15
CA HIS A 209 4.45 9.38 14.40
C HIS A 209 5.04 8.35 13.44
N GLN A 210 4.21 7.62 12.69
CA GLN A 210 4.70 6.57 11.82
C GLN A 210 4.24 6.73 10.36
N VAL A 211 2.98 7.11 10.13
CA VAL A 211 2.44 7.25 8.77
C VAL A 211 2.72 8.65 8.19
N LEU A 212 2.51 9.69 8.99
CA LEU A 212 2.66 11.09 8.58
C LEU A 212 3.99 11.70 8.99
N ALA A 213 4.84 10.97 9.70
CA ALA A 213 6.18 11.43 10.01
C ALA A 213 6.93 11.81 8.72
N PRO A 214 7.79 12.85 8.75
CA PRO A 214 8.67 13.12 7.64
C PRO A 214 9.49 11.85 7.35
N THR A 215 9.47 11.39 6.11
CA THR A 215 10.43 10.38 5.67
C THR A 215 11.77 11.11 5.60
N ASP A 216 12.59 10.96 6.65
CA ASP A 216 13.98 11.40 6.59
C ASP A 216 14.58 10.68 5.39
N GLY A 217 14.90 11.49 4.35
CA GLY A 217 15.41 10.97 3.09
C GLY A 217 16.67 10.16 3.33
N SER A 218 16.55 8.84 3.11
CA SER A 218 17.69 7.91 3.02
C SER A 218 18.25 7.96 1.64
#